data_44376accc105d288d7a8b3e453a3ebbd
#
_entry.id   44376accc105d288d7a8b3e453a3ebbd
#
_cell.length_a   1.000
_cell.length_b   1.000
_cell.length_c   1.000
_cell.angle_alpha   90.00
_cell.angle_beta   90.00
_cell.angle_gamma   90.00
#
_symmetry.space_group_name_H-M   'P 1'
#
loop_
_entity.id
_entity.type
_entity.pdbx_description
1 polymer ?
#
loop_
_entity_poly.entity_id
_entity_poly.type
_entity_poly.pdbx_seq_one_letter_code
_entity_poly.pdbx_strand_id
1 'polypeptide(L)'
;MITPVPRRVVIVGGVAAGMSTATRLRRRDEDVEIVVLERGGYVSFANCGLAYYLGGVIDDRDDLLLQTPEGLASRFRLDVRVHSEVVAIDTERRTVTVSGANGDYELSYSELVLATGAAPIVPDVPGAERILALRSIEDVDQLASALTPGAS
;
A
#
# COMPACT_ATOMS: atom_id res chain seq x y z
N MET A 1 20.20 3.59 33.05
CA MET A 1 18.95 2.88 32.66
C MET A 1 18.96 2.79 31.14
N ILE A 2 19.05 1.59 30.58
CA ILE A 2 18.95 1.38 29.13
C ILE A 2 17.47 1.42 28.83
N THR A 3 17.01 2.48 28.15
CA THR A 3 15.63 2.54 27.64
C THR A 3 15.46 1.37 26.65
N PRO A 4 14.53 0.45 26.87
CA PRO A 4 14.32 -0.63 25.90
C PRO A 4 13.95 -0.02 24.56
N VAL A 5 14.60 -0.47 23.50
CA VAL A 5 14.22 -0.09 22.14
C VAL A 5 12.77 -0.53 21.93
N PRO A 6 11.85 0.39 21.60
CA PRO A 6 10.46 0.03 21.42
C PRO A 6 10.34 -1.05 20.34
N ARG A 7 9.53 -2.08 20.63
CA ARG A 7 9.22 -3.13 19.66
C ARG A 7 8.55 -2.48 18.44
N ARG A 8 9.18 -2.66 17.28
CA ARG A 8 8.67 -2.11 16.02
C ARG A 8 8.30 -3.23 15.06
N VAL A 9 7.07 -3.19 14.56
CA VAL A 9 6.60 -4.06 13.48
C VAL A 9 6.52 -3.23 12.20
N VAL A 10 7.27 -3.65 11.18
CA VAL A 10 7.22 -3.06 9.85
C VAL A 10 6.36 -3.94 8.95
N ILE A 11 5.41 -3.34 8.25
CA ILE A 11 4.47 -4.00 7.33
C ILE A 11 4.71 -3.43 5.94
N VAL A 12 5.07 -4.29 4.98
CA VAL A 12 5.30 -3.92 3.59
C VAL A 12 4.04 -4.18 2.79
N GLY A 13 3.41 -3.11 2.31
CA GLY A 13 2.13 -3.10 1.61
C GLY A 13 0.99 -2.58 2.47
N GLY A 14 0.30 -1.55 1.99
CA GLY A 14 -0.69 -0.74 2.72
C GLY A 14 -2.15 -0.98 2.32
N VAL A 15 -2.48 -2.06 1.60
CA VAL A 15 -3.84 -2.30 1.14
C VAL A 15 -4.53 -3.38 2.02
N ALA A 16 -5.19 -4.36 1.48
CA ALA A 16 -6.07 -5.26 2.22
C ALA A 16 -5.35 -6.04 3.33
N ALA A 17 -4.30 -6.81 2.99
CA ALA A 17 -3.61 -7.67 3.95
C ALA A 17 -2.80 -6.87 4.97
N GLY A 18 -2.08 -5.83 4.52
CA GLY A 18 -1.26 -5.01 5.40
C GLY A 18 -2.11 -4.22 6.40
N MET A 19 -3.17 -3.54 5.95
CA MET A 19 -4.05 -2.77 6.83
C MET A 19 -4.84 -3.66 7.79
N SER A 20 -5.30 -4.84 7.34
CA SER A 20 -5.94 -5.82 8.22
C SER A 20 -4.99 -6.28 9.32
N THR A 21 -3.73 -6.53 8.97
CA THR A 21 -2.68 -6.90 9.93
C THR A 21 -2.40 -5.76 10.90
N ALA A 22 -2.15 -4.55 10.40
CA ALA A 22 -1.82 -3.38 11.22
C ALA A 22 -2.92 -3.07 12.25
N THR A 23 -4.16 -2.99 11.78
CA THR A 23 -5.29 -2.68 12.66
C THR A 23 -5.61 -3.81 13.64
N ARG A 24 -5.41 -5.07 13.24
CA ARG A 24 -5.56 -6.21 14.16
C ARG A 24 -4.47 -6.23 15.21
N LEU A 25 -3.22 -5.98 14.81
CA LEU A 25 -2.09 -5.92 15.72
C LEU A 25 -2.30 -4.83 16.79
N ARG A 26 -2.67 -3.60 16.38
CA ARG A 26 -2.96 -2.51 17.30
C ARG A 26 -4.03 -2.85 18.32
N ARG A 27 -5.07 -3.58 17.95
CA ARG A 27 -6.11 -4.03 18.90
C ARG A 27 -5.64 -5.08 19.89
N ARG A 28 -4.50 -5.72 19.64
CA ARG A 28 -3.91 -6.73 20.54
C ARG A 28 -2.75 -6.20 21.36
N ASP A 29 -2.10 -5.17 20.89
CA ASP A 29 -0.92 -4.57 21.51
C ASP A 29 -0.97 -3.05 21.25
N GLU A 30 -1.23 -2.30 22.32
CA GLU A 30 -1.37 -0.85 22.23
C GLU A 30 -0.03 -0.12 22.19
N ASP A 31 1.06 -0.77 22.66
CA ASP A 31 2.34 -0.13 22.86
C ASP A 31 3.33 -0.37 21.71
N VAL A 32 3.06 -1.37 20.85
CA VAL A 32 3.91 -1.67 19.70
C VAL A 32 3.94 -0.52 18.70
N GLU A 33 5.12 -0.16 18.22
CA GLU A 33 5.27 0.75 17.10
C GLU A 33 4.94 0.00 15.79
N ILE A 34 3.99 0.52 15.01
CA ILE A 34 3.57 -0.10 13.74
C ILE A 34 3.82 0.88 12.62
N VAL A 35 4.72 0.50 11.71
CA VAL A 35 5.04 1.25 10.50
C VAL A 35 4.54 0.48 9.29
N VAL A 36 3.76 1.13 8.43
CA VAL A 36 3.27 0.57 7.18
C VAL A 36 3.92 1.32 6.02
N LEU A 37 4.59 0.58 5.14
CA LEU A 37 5.27 1.12 3.97
C LEU A 37 4.49 0.72 2.72
N GLU A 38 3.96 1.71 2.00
CA GLU A 38 3.21 1.51 0.76
C GLU A 38 3.92 2.25 -0.39
N ARG A 39 4.22 1.53 -1.48
CA ARG A 39 4.88 2.13 -2.65
C ARG A 39 3.98 3.07 -3.45
N GLY A 40 2.67 2.79 -3.49
CA GLY A 40 1.67 3.63 -4.14
C GLY A 40 1.30 4.86 -3.32
N GLY A 41 0.45 5.69 -3.87
CA GLY A 41 -0.07 6.90 -3.21
C GLY A 41 -1.26 6.65 -2.29
N TYR A 42 -1.83 5.45 -2.31
CA TYR A 42 -3.10 5.15 -1.64
C TYR A 42 -3.01 3.90 -0.77
N VAL A 43 -3.68 3.94 0.36
CA VAL A 43 -3.79 2.82 1.31
C VAL A 43 -5.25 2.47 1.53
N SER A 44 -5.51 1.23 1.94
CA SER A 44 -6.86 0.80 2.36
C SER A 44 -7.97 1.19 1.37
N PHE A 45 -7.76 0.95 0.08
CA PHE A 45 -8.78 1.19 -0.93
C PHE A 45 -9.53 -0.09 -1.32
N ALA A 46 -10.70 0.07 -1.93
CA ALA A 46 -11.59 -1.02 -2.34
C ALA A 46 -11.13 -1.64 -3.67
N ASN A 47 -10.19 -2.62 -3.63
CA ASN A 47 -9.71 -3.29 -4.84
C ASN A 47 -10.84 -3.87 -5.72
N CYS A 48 -11.87 -4.45 -5.10
CA CYS A 48 -13.02 -4.99 -5.84
C CYS A 48 -13.90 -3.90 -6.45
N GLY A 49 -13.84 -2.66 -5.96
CA GLY A 49 -14.58 -1.51 -6.45
C GLY A 49 -14.03 -0.91 -7.74
N LEU A 50 -12.74 -1.15 -8.06
CA LEU A 50 -12.06 -0.49 -9.18
C LEU A 50 -12.79 -0.70 -10.51
N ALA A 51 -13.17 -1.95 -10.82
CA ALA A 51 -13.90 -2.28 -12.04
C ALA A 51 -15.33 -1.70 -12.03
N TYR A 52 -15.98 -1.63 -10.87
CA TYR A 52 -17.32 -1.06 -10.75
C TYR A 52 -17.32 0.45 -10.96
N TYR A 53 -16.28 1.14 -10.51
CA TYR A 53 -16.11 2.56 -10.79
C TYR A 53 -15.91 2.82 -12.29
N LEU A 54 -15.01 2.09 -12.96
CA LEU A 54 -14.81 2.22 -14.42
C LEU A 54 -16.05 1.83 -15.21
N GLY A 55 -16.88 0.92 -14.72
CA GLY A 55 -18.15 0.52 -15.32
C GLY A 55 -19.32 1.45 -14.99
N GLY A 56 -19.13 2.54 -14.24
CA GLY A 56 -20.17 3.51 -13.89
C GLY A 56 -21.21 3.00 -12.88
N VAL A 57 -20.87 1.99 -12.08
CA VAL A 57 -21.70 1.49 -10.97
C VAL A 57 -21.39 2.24 -9.67
N ILE A 58 -20.14 2.61 -9.48
CA ILE A 58 -19.70 3.55 -8.44
C ILE A 58 -19.47 4.89 -9.14
N ASP A 59 -20.19 5.91 -8.72
CA ASP A 59 -20.16 7.22 -9.38
C ASP A 59 -18.99 8.08 -8.92
N ASP A 60 -18.62 7.99 -7.63
CA ASP A 60 -17.56 8.80 -7.06
C ASP A 60 -16.28 8.00 -6.85
N ARG A 61 -15.17 8.51 -7.40
CA ARG A 61 -13.84 7.93 -7.23
C ARG A 61 -13.43 7.84 -5.75
N ASP A 62 -13.83 8.83 -4.96
CA ASP A 62 -13.46 8.88 -3.55
C ASP A 62 -14.14 7.80 -2.71
N ASP A 63 -15.25 7.20 -3.20
CA ASP A 63 -15.86 6.01 -2.58
C ASP A 63 -14.96 4.76 -2.63
N LEU A 64 -13.93 4.77 -3.49
CA LEU A 64 -12.90 3.74 -3.50
C LEU A 64 -11.92 3.87 -2.32
N LEU A 65 -11.77 5.05 -1.74
CA LEU A 65 -10.76 5.39 -0.74
C LEU A 65 -11.34 5.21 0.67
N LEU A 66 -11.12 4.03 1.26
CA LEU A 66 -11.74 3.68 2.54
C LEU A 66 -11.10 4.38 3.74
N GLN A 67 -9.80 4.65 3.70
CA GLN A 67 -9.05 5.30 4.78
C GLN A 67 -7.90 6.13 4.20
N THR A 68 -7.47 7.14 4.97
CA THR A 68 -6.27 7.93 4.68
C THR A 68 -5.15 7.63 5.69
N PRO A 69 -3.88 7.95 5.36
CA PRO A 69 -2.77 7.84 6.32
C PRO A 69 -3.04 8.60 7.62
N GLU A 70 -3.59 9.82 7.53
CA GLU A 70 -3.90 10.68 8.68
C GLU A 70 -5.02 10.08 9.54
N GLY A 71 -6.07 9.54 8.89
CA GLY A 71 -7.17 8.86 9.58
C GLY A 71 -6.68 7.62 10.33
N LEU A 72 -5.77 6.85 9.71
CA LEU A 72 -5.14 5.67 10.32
C LEU A 72 -4.19 6.05 11.45
N ALA A 73 -3.44 7.14 11.32
CA ALA A 73 -2.57 7.67 12.38
C ALA A 73 -3.39 8.11 13.59
N SER A 74 -4.45 8.89 13.40
CA SER A 74 -5.27 9.43 14.49
C SER A 74 -6.06 8.33 15.21
N ARG A 75 -6.66 7.39 14.46
CA ARG A 75 -7.55 6.36 15.01
C ARG A 75 -6.80 5.16 15.59
N PHE A 76 -5.69 4.76 14.95
CA PHE A 76 -4.98 3.53 15.27
C PHE A 76 -3.51 3.75 15.64
N ARG A 77 -3.04 4.99 15.69
CA ARG A 77 -1.63 5.31 15.97
C ARG A 77 -0.69 4.51 15.05
N LEU A 78 -1.01 4.43 13.75
CA LEU A 78 -0.17 3.80 12.73
C LEU A 78 0.71 4.88 12.07
N ASP A 79 1.99 4.57 11.87
CA ASP A 79 2.88 5.35 11.00
C ASP A 79 2.73 4.78 9.58
N VAL A 80 1.92 5.43 8.75
CA VAL A 80 1.62 4.99 7.39
C VAL A 80 2.35 5.90 6.41
N ARG A 81 3.27 5.31 5.65
CA ARG A 81 4.12 6.02 4.68
C ARG A 81 3.79 5.55 3.28
N VAL A 82 3.12 6.40 2.51
CA VAL A 82 2.91 6.24 1.07
C VAL A 82 4.14 6.67 0.29
N HIS A 83 4.23 6.32 -0.99
CA HIS A 83 5.40 6.56 -1.84
C HIS A 83 6.71 6.10 -1.18
N SER A 84 6.64 4.94 -0.51
CA SER A 84 7.73 4.37 0.28
C SER A 84 7.92 2.90 -0.10
N GLU A 85 8.76 2.67 -1.10
CA GLU A 85 9.01 1.33 -1.62
C GLU A 85 10.14 0.64 -0.87
N VAL A 86 9.87 -0.56 -0.34
CA VAL A 86 10.93 -1.40 0.22
C VAL A 86 11.67 -2.08 -0.93
N VAL A 87 12.93 -1.72 -1.11
CA VAL A 87 13.79 -2.19 -2.21
C VAL A 87 14.77 -3.29 -1.76
N ALA A 88 15.06 -3.40 -0.47
CA ALA A 88 15.90 -4.46 0.09
C ALA A 88 15.52 -4.80 1.52
N ILE A 89 15.83 -6.04 1.90
CA ILE A 89 15.62 -6.56 3.28
C ILE A 89 16.94 -7.21 3.72
N ASP A 90 17.47 -6.75 4.86
CA ASP A 90 18.58 -7.37 5.55
C ASP A 90 18.04 -8.09 6.80
N THR A 91 18.00 -9.41 6.75
CA THR A 91 17.45 -10.24 7.84
C THR A 91 18.44 -10.40 8.99
N GLU A 92 19.75 -10.26 8.76
CA GLU A 92 20.77 -10.34 9.81
C GLU A 92 20.75 -9.07 10.67
N ARG A 93 20.74 -7.90 10.00
CA ARG A 93 20.65 -6.60 10.68
C ARG A 93 19.21 -6.23 11.08
N ARG A 94 18.22 -6.98 10.60
CA ARG A 94 16.79 -6.67 10.76
C ARG A 94 16.46 -5.25 10.33
N THR A 95 16.85 -4.91 9.12
CA THR A 95 16.57 -3.61 8.48
C THR A 95 15.91 -3.80 7.12
N VAL A 96 15.12 -2.83 6.72
CA VAL A 96 14.65 -2.67 5.35
C VAL A 96 15.23 -1.38 4.78
N THR A 97 15.60 -1.41 3.50
CA THR A 97 15.95 -0.20 2.74
C THR A 97 14.69 0.28 2.02
N VAL A 98 14.36 1.53 2.23
CA VAL A 98 13.14 2.16 1.68
C VAL A 98 13.55 3.25 0.72
N SER A 99 13.05 3.19 -0.51
CA SER A 99 13.11 4.31 -1.46
C SER A 99 11.89 5.17 -1.26
N GLY A 100 12.08 6.37 -0.77
CA GLY A 100 11.02 7.30 -0.39
C GLY A 100 11.05 8.59 -1.20
N ALA A 101 9.95 9.33 -1.18
CA ALA A 101 9.82 10.60 -1.92
C ALA A 101 10.90 11.65 -1.56
N ASN A 102 11.44 11.58 -0.33
CA ASN A 102 12.48 12.51 0.15
C ASN A 102 13.89 11.89 0.18
N GLY A 103 14.09 10.76 -0.52
CA GLY A 103 15.33 10.01 -0.57
C GLY A 103 15.26 8.68 0.16
N ASP A 104 16.30 7.87 -0.05
CA ASP A 104 16.38 6.53 0.51
C ASP A 104 16.79 6.57 1.99
N TYR A 105 16.24 5.61 2.76
CA TYR A 105 16.58 5.46 4.17
C TYR A 105 16.50 4.00 4.63
N GLU A 106 17.16 3.69 5.74
CA GLU A 106 17.02 2.38 6.41
C GLU A 106 16.05 2.48 7.59
N LEU A 107 15.25 1.43 7.77
CA LEU A 107 14.36 1.28 8.91
C LEU A 107 14.56 -0.07 9.57
N SER A 108 14.87 -0.07 10.86
CA SER A 108 15.01 -1.29 11.66
C SER A 108 13.66 -1.83 12.09
N TYR A 109 13.56 -3.16 12.27
CA TYR A 109 12.34 -3.81 12.74
C TYR A 109 12.64 -4.89 13.79
N SER A 110 11.69 -5.13 14.66
CA SER A 110 11.65 -6.32 15.52
C SER A 110 11.01 -7.49 14.77
N GLU A 111 9.90 -7.22 14.07
CA GLU A 111 9.19 -8.16 13.19
C GLU A 111 8.86 -7.47 11.84
N LEU A 112 8.91 -8.28 10.79
CA LEU A 112 8.58 -7.85 9.43
C LEU A 112 7.41 -8.65 8.89
N VAL A 113 6.43 -7.95 8.33
CA VAL A 113 5.27 -8.55 7.63
C VAL A 113 5.34 -8.19 6.16
N LEU A 114 5.33 -9.18 5.29
CA LEU A 114 5.27 -9.01 3.84
C LEU A 114 3.83 -9.17 3.36
N ALA A 115 3.22 -8.06 2.95
CA ALA A 115 1.85 -7.98 2.43
C ALA A 115 1.83 -7.33 1.03
N THR A 116 2.85 -7.64 0.22
CA THR A 116 3.18 -6.98 -1.06
C THR A 116 2.17 -7.25 -2.17
N GLY A 117 1.26 -8.18 -1.98
CA GLY A 117 0.29 -8.58 -2.99
C GLY A 117 0.94 -9.30 -4.18
N ALA A 118 0.38 -9.08 -5.37
CA ALA A 118 0.87 -9.64 -6.62
C ALA A 118 0.90 -8.57 -7.72
N ALA A 119 1.72 -8.75 -8.72
CA ALA A 119 1.71 -7.94 -9.95
C ALA A 119 0.94 -8.68 -11.06
N PRO A 120 0.27 -7.96 -11.97
CA PRO A 120 -0.31 -8.56 -13.17
C PRO A 120 0.78 -9.20 -14.03
N ILE A 121 0.48 -10.37 -14.60
CA ILE A 121 1.33 -10.98 -15.61
C ILE A 121 0.91 -10.43 -16.97
N VAL A 122 1.81 -9.72 -17.64
CA VAL A 122 1.60 -9.27 -19.01
C VAL A 122 2.17 -10.33 -19.94
N PRO A 123 1.36 -10.93 -20.83
CA PRO A 123 1.85 -11.95 -21.76
C PRO A 123 2.82 -11.33 -22.78
N ASP A 124 3.80 -12.11 -23.22
CA ASP A 124 4.74 -11.72 -24.28
C ASP A 124 4.07 -11.93 -25.65
N VAL A 125 3.28 -10.95 -26.07
CA VAL A 125 2.56 -10.94 -27.36
C VAL A 125 2.74 -9.59 -28.05
N PRO A 126 2.67 -9.52 -29.38
CA PRO A 126 2.69 -8.25 -30.11
C PRO A 126 1.60 -7.30 -29.60
N GLY A 127 1.97 -6.06 -29.23
CA GLY A 127 1.05 -5.07 -28.69
C GLY A 127 0.94 -5.10 -27.14
N ALA A 128 1.72 -5.94 -26.46
CA ALA A 128 1.71 -6.04 -24.98
C ALA A 128 2.03 -4.70 -24.31
N GLU A 129 2.79 -3.83 -24.97
CA GLU A 129 3.10 -2.48 -24.50
C GLU A 129 1.87 -1.55 -24.34
N ARG A 130 0.73 -1.94 -24.93
CA ARG A 130 -0.53 -1.20 -24.84
C ARG A 130 -1.50 -1.79 -23.82
N ILE A 131 -1.15 -2.89 -23.18
CA ILE A 131 -1.99 -3.53 -22.16
C ILE A 131 -1.94 -2.68 -20.89
N LEU A 132 -3.11 -2.27 -20.44
CA LEU A 132 -3.29 -1.59 -19.15
C LEU A 132 -3.76 -2.60 -18.11
N ALA A 133 -3.17 -2.54 -16.92
CA ALA A 133 -3.60 -3.35 -15.79
C ALA A 133 -4.66 -2.58 -14.97
N LEU A 134 -5.46 -3.31 -14.21
CA LEU A 134 -6.40 -2.72 -13.25
C LEU A 134 -6.15 -3.36 -11.88
N ARG A 135 -5.37 -2.69 -11.04
CA ARG A 135 -5.00 -3.20 -9.74
C ARG A 135 -4.91 -2.15 -8.64
N SER A 136 -4.61 -0.92 -8.98
CA SER A 136 -4.44 0.19 -8.07
C SER A 136 -5.34 1.37 -8.43
N ILE A 137 -5.36 2.39 -7.59
CA ILE A 137 -6.09 3.63 -7.87
C ILE A 137 -5.45 4.38 -9.05
N GLU A 138 -4.11 4.35 -9.13
CA GLU A 138 -3.36 4.95 -10.23
C GLU A 138 -3.71 4.29 -11.57
N ASP A 139 -3.92 2.96 -11.58
CA ASP A 139 -4.37 2.24 -12.77
C ASP A 139 -5.79 2.67 -13.19
N VAL A 140 -6.68 2.89 -12.21
CA VAL A 140 -8.03 3.43 -12.47
C VAL A 140 -7.95 4.79 -13.11
N ASP A 141 -7.13 5.70 -12.57
CA ASP A 141 -6.98 7.04 -13.11
C ASP A 141 -6.42 7.02 -14.55
N GLN A 142 -5.45 6.14 -14.80
CA GLN A 142 -4.89 5.93 -16.14
C GLN A 142 -5.94 5.38 -17.12
N LEU A 143 -6.67 4.33 -16.72
CA LEU A 143 -7.73 3.73 -17.55
C LEU A 143 -8.87 4.72 -17.80
N ALA A 144 -9.33 5.43 -16.79
CA ALA A 144 -10.39 6.43 -16.93
C ALA A 144 -10.00 7.54 -17.91
N SER A 145 -8.71 7.96 -17.90
CA SER A 145 -8.21 8.96 -18.85
C SER A 145 -8.08 8.43 -20.28
N ALA A 146 -7.88 7.13 -20.47
CA ALA A 146 -7.75 6.48 -21.76
C ALA A 146 -9.12 6.11 -22.38
N LEU A 147 -10.16 5.96 -21.56
CA LEU A 147 -11.52 5.65 -22.00
C LEU A 147 -12.19 6.91 -22.53
N THR A 148 -12.43 6.95 -23.83
CA THR A 148 -13.26 8.00 -24.44
C THR A 148 -14.73 7.54 -24.44
N PRO A 149 -15.70 8.47 -24.25
CA PRO A 149 -17.13 8.13 -24.38
C PRO A 149 -17.42 7.46 -25.73
N GLY A 150 -17.94 6.23 -25.68
CA GLY A 150 -18.24 5.45 -26.87
C GLY A 150 -17.13 4.55 -27.41
N ALA A 151 -15.98 4.42 -26.72
CA ALA A 151 -15.01 3.39 -27.01
C ALA A 151 -15.61 2.01 -26.64
N SER A 152 -15.68 1.10 -27.62
CA SER A 152 -16.17 -0.29 -27.47
C SER A 152 -14.98 -1.26 -27.58
#